data_9c23a1d7f63e6c74e321db00f3f75d1d
#
_entry.id   9c23a1d7f63e6c74e321db00f3f75d1d
#
_cell.length_a   1.000
_cell.length_b   1.000
_cell.length_c   1.000
_cell.angle_alpha   90.00
_cell.angle_beta   90.00
_cell.angle_gamma   90.00
#
_symmetry.space_group_name_H-M   'P 1'
#
loop_
_entity.id
_entity.type
_entity.pdbx_description
1 polymer ?
#
loop_
_entity_poly.entity_id
_entity_poly.type
_entity_poly.pdbx_seq_one_letter_code
_entity_poly.pdbx_strand_id
1 'polypeptide(L)'
;MLDRISIDLSNYCSKQCDFCYNHSTKEGNVLWKVEELIPFILDLHKHGIDAVSFGGGEPFEYDGIFDLISGLISEMYVSVTSNGLPLEKEEVLSKLLQNKPDKIHLTIHHPEIKAEVERVIKMVKKIAAERIKSGVNLLVSDFNTKEAKTVYEELLSNGITSDRIILIPRRFTCEPTPKEFSAIAGGKPFQSPSCLTGCKQPAEFCSVSWDKKVNWCSYASGKQPLQELTYKGLMEALNKVQFGCCNFSTTS
;
A
#
# COMPACT_ATOMS: atom_id res chain seq x y z
N MET A 1 10.37 -15.61 -9.53
CA MET A 1 11.43 -14.57 -9.65
C MET A 1 10.85 -13.30 -9.07
N LEU A 2 11.62 -12.52 -8.30
CA LEU A 2 11.15 -11.26 -7.72
C LEU A 2 10.88 -10.26 -8.86
N ASP A 3 9.64 -9.74 -8.95
CA ASP A 3 9.19 -8.83 -10.00
C ASP A 3 8.60 -7.52 -9.46
N ARG A 4 8.29 -7.47 -8.16
CA ARG A 4 7.64 -6.33 -7.50
C ARG A 4 8.29 -5.96 -6.19
N ILE A 5 8.39 -4.66 -5.95
CA ILE A 5 8.87 -4.12 -4.68
C ILE A 5 7.89 -3.08 -4.12
N SER A 6 7.69 -3.10 -2.81
CA SER A 6 7.03 -2.00 -2.09
C SER A 6 8.05 -1.21 -1.29
N ILE A 7 7.99 0.10 -1.36
CA ILE A 7 8.87 0.99 -0.61
C ILE A 7 8.03 1.91 0.26
N ASP A 8 8.26 1.84 1.56
CA ASP A 8 7.70 2.78 2.52
C ASP A 8 8.61 4.03 2.54
N LEU A 9 8.09 5.17 2.03
CA LEU A 9 8.88 6.39 1.85
C LEU A 9 9.22 7.09 3.17
N SER A 10 8.34 6.94 4.16
CA SER A 10 8.48 7.56 5.48
C SER A 10 7.66 6.79 6.53
N ASN A 11 7.78 7.16 7.79
CA ASN A 11 6.74 6.91 8.78
C ASN A 11 6.09 8.22 9.26
N TYR A 12 6.17 9.28 8.45
CA TYR A 12 5.41 10.50 8.64
C TYR A 12 4.02 10.38 8.03
N CYS A 13 2.97 10.68 8.80
CA CYS A 13 1.58 10.66 8.33
C CYS A 13 0.70 11.53 9.23
N SER A 14 0.03 12.53 8.64
CA SER A 14 -0.86 13.42 9.39
C SER A 14 -2.14 12.74 9.90
N LYS A 15 -2.54 11.59 9.32
CA LYS A 15 -3.75 10.85 9.70
C LYS A 15 -3.62 10.14 11.06
N GLN A 16 -2.43 9.64 11.43
CA GLN A 16 -2.11 9.02 12.72
C GLN A 16 -3.11 7.94 13.16
N CYS A 17 -3.33 6.91 12.32
CA CYS A 17 -4.18 5.77 12.69
C CYS A 17 -3.53 4.96 13.83
N ASP A 18 -4.27 4.64 14.89
CA ASP A 18 -3.82 3.87 16.06
C ASP A 18 -3.40 2.43 15.72
N PHE A 19 -3.92 1.87 14.63
CA PHE A 19 -3.62 0.53 14.11
C PHE A 19 -2.60 0.52 12.96
N CYS A 20 -1.86 1.60 12.77
CA CYS A 20 -0.93 1.72 11.63
C CYS A 20 0.20 0.69 11.72
N TYR A 21 0.32 -0.20 10.73
CA TYR A 21 1.38 -1.22 10.68
C TYR A 21 2.79 -0.62 10.59
N ASN A 22 2.89 0.59 10.06
CA ASN A 22 4.14 1.33 9.89
C ASN A 22 4.43 2.26 11.08
N HIS A 23 3.57 2.27 12.11
CA HIS A 23 3.66 3.17 13.27
C HIS A 23 3.86 4.63 12.86
N SER A 24 3.13 5.06 11.82
CA SER A 24 3.28 6.40 11.25
C SER A 24 2.60 7.45 12.13
N THR A 25 3.32 8.55 12.37
CA THR A 25 2.87 9.68 13.18
C THR A 25 3.19 11.02 12.49
N LYS A 26 2.74 12.12 13.07
CA LYS A 26 3.12 13.49 12.64
C LYS A 26 4.56 13.84 12.99
N GLU A 27 5.16 13.13 13.90
CA GLU A 27 6.57 13.24 14.32
C GLU A 27 7.45 12.22 13.61
N GLY A 28 6.91 11.55 12.58
CA GLY A 28 7.60 10.53 11.82
C GLY A 28 8.82 11.06 11.05
N ASN A 29 9.66 10.13 10.62
CA ASN A 29 10.93 10.43 9.97
C ASN A 29 10.88 10.16 8.47
N VAL A 30 11.71 10.88 7.73
CA VAL A 30 11.98 10.67 6.32
C VAL A 30 13.49 10.42 6.16
N LEU A 31 13.88 9.18 5.86
CA LEU A 31 15.29 8.81 5.68
C LEU A 31 15.67 8.60 4.21
N TRP A 32 14.69 8.49 3.33
CA TRP A 32 14.90 8.36 1.89
C TRP A 32 15.10 9.71 1.23
N LYS A 33 16.02 9.75 0.26
CA LYS A 33 16.20 10.88 -0.65
C LYS A 33 15.88 10.42 -2.08
N VAL A 34 15.34 11.31 -2.90
CA VAL A 34 14.99 11.02 -4.29
C VAL A 34 16.22 10.58 -5.09
N GLU A 35 17.35 11.27 -4.85
CA GLU A 35 18.63 11.02 -5.51
C GLU A 35 19.23 9.64 -5.20
N GLU A 36 18.80 9.01 -4.09
CA GLU A 36 19.18 7.64 -3.73
C GLU A 36 18.18 6.63 -4.30
N LEU A 37 16.88 6.96 -4.24
CA LEU A 37 15.80 6.03 -4.61
C LEU A 37 15.73 5.77 -6.10
N ILE A 38 15.82 6.81 -6.94
CA ILE A 38 15.74 6.63 -8.39
C ILE A 38 16.84 5.70 -8.91
N PRO A 39 18.13 5.95 -8.64
CA PRO A 39 19.19 5.03 -9.08
C PRO A 39 19.04 3.61 -8.53
N PHE A 40 18.63 3.47 -7.26
CA PHE A 40 18.38 2.17 -6.64
C PHE A 40 17.28 1.41 -7.37
N ILE A 41 16.12 2.03 -7.58
CA ILE A 41 14.97 1.40 -8.23
C ILE A 41 15.28 1.05 -9.69
N LEU A 42 16.01 1.91 -10.41
CA LEU A 42 16.44 1.62 -11.78
C LEU A 42 17.48 0.48 -11.84
N ASP A 43 18.32 0.32 -10.83
CA ASP A 43 19.18 -0.85 -10.72
C ASP A 43 18.37 -2.13 -10.52
N LEU A 44 17.33 -2.08 -9.69
CA LEU A 44 16.40 -3.21 -9.50
C LEU A 44 15.69 -3.58 -10.81
N HIS A 45 15.24 -2.58 -11.57
CA HIS A 45 14.59 -2.81 -12.87
C HIS A 45 15.48 -3.54 -13.86
N LYS A 46 16.76 -3.17 -13.97
CA LYS A 46 17.75 -3.88 -14.80
C LYS A 46 17.89 -5.37 -14.47
N HIS A 47 17.46 -5.77 -13.27
CA HIS A 47 17.52 -7.16 -12.81
C HIS A 47 16.14 -7.84 -12.77
N GLY A 48 15.13 -7.26 -13.43
CA GLY A 48 13.81 -7.87 -13.64
C GLY A 48 12.76 -7.54 -12.58
N ILE A 49 12.96 -6.48 -11.79
CA ILE A 49 11.90 -5.95 -10.92
C ILE A 49 11.17 -4.86 -11.71
N ASP A 50 9.99 -5.20 -12.24
CA ASP A 50 9.27 -4.38 -13.22
C ASP A 50 8.20 -3.48 -12.60
N ALA A 51 7.95 -3.60 -11.28
CA ALA A 51 6.94 -2.80 -10.61
C ALA A 51 7.41 -2.30 -9.23
N VAL A 52 7.17 -1.02 -8.97
CA VAL A 52 7.35 -0.39 -7.66
C VAL A 52 6.02 0.14 -7.12
N SER A 53 5.78 -0.08 -5.82
CA SER A 53 4.65 0.48 -5.09
C SER A 53 5.16 1.39 -3.98
N PHE A 54 4.75 2.64 -3.98
CA PHE A 54 5.06 3.59 -2.90
C PHE A 54 3.95 3.59 -1.85
N GLY A 55 4.38 3.44 -0.59
CA GLY A 55 3.54 3.45 0.60
C GLY A 55 4.31 4.01 1.79
N GLY A 56 4.04 3.47 2.97
CA GLY A 56 4.69 3.83 4.23
C GLY A 56 3.83 4.72 5.11
N GLY A 57 4.26 5.97 5.40
CA GLY A 57 3.43 6.98 5.99
C GLY A 57 2.33 7.43 5.02
N GLU A 58 2.30 8.69 4.70
CA GLU A 58 1.47 9.17 3.59
C GLU A 58 2.38 9.59 2.43
N PRO A 59 2.36 8.88 1.29
CA PRO A 59 3.26 9.19 0.18
C PRO A 59 3.12 10.60 -0.37
N PHE A 60 1.91 11.18 -0.39
CA PHE A 60 1.72 12.55 -0.86
C PHE A 60 2.09 13.62 0.18
N GLU A 61 2.58 13.22 1.34
CA GLU A 61 3.24 14.07 2.34
C GLU A 61 4.78 13.93 2.28
N TYR A 62 5.31 13.08 1.38
CA TYR A 62 6.73 13.02 1.06
C TYR A 62 7.06 13.99 -0.07
N ASP A 63 7.94 14.96 0.17
CA ASP A 63 8.21 16.07 -0.76
C ASP A 63 8.68 15.61 -2.16
N GLY A 64 9.36 14.47 -2.24
CA GLY A 64 9.91 13.93 -3.48
C GLY A 64 8.99 12.99 -4.26
N ILE A 65 7.73 12.77 -3.87
CA ILE A 65 6.87 11.75 -4.50
C ILE A 65 6.67 11.97 -6.00
N PHE A 66 6.48 13.20 -6.43
CA PHE A 66 6.24 13.51 -7.85
C PHE A 66 7.50 13.36 -8.70
N ASP A 67 8.68 13.65 -8.13
CA ASP A 67 9.96 13.42 -8.78
C ASP A 67 10.24 11.92 -8.94
N LEU A 68 9.89 11.11 -7.94
CA LEU A 68 9.96 9.64 -8.03
C LEU A 68 9.04 9.11 -9.14
N ILE A 69 7.77 9.54 -9.17
CA ILE A 69 6.82 9.11 -10.20
C ILE A 69 7.35 9.48 -11.59
N SER A 70 7.71 10.75 -11.82
CA SER A 70 8.17 11.21 -13.13
C SER A 70 9.51 10.60 -13.55
N GLY A 71 10.38 10.30 -12.62
CA GLY A 71 11.68 9.67 -12.90
C GLY A 71 11.62 8.16 -13.18
N LEU A 72 10.48 7.50 -12.92
CA LEU A 72 10.35 6.04 -13.02
C LEU A 72 9.27 5.58 -14.01
N ILE A 73 8.27 6.40 -14.30
CA ILE A 73 7.07 5.99 -15.05
C ILE A 73 7.35 5.54 -16.49
N SER A 74 8.44 5.99 -17.10
CA SER A 74 8.86 5.56 -18.45
C SER A 74 9.58 4.21 -18.45
N GLU A 75 10.08 3.78 -17.31
CA GLU A 75 10.94 2.61 -17.17
C GLU A 75 10.19 1.39 -16.61
N MET A 76 9.32 1.61 -15.63
CA MET A 76 8.67 0.53 -14.91
C MET A 76 7.26 0.91 -14.44
N TYR A 77 6.50 -0.09 -13.98
CA TYR A 77 5.16 0.14 -13.46
C TYR A 77 5.21 0.80 -12.08
N VAL A 78 4.62 1.99 -11.96
CA VAL A 78 4.59 2.79 -10.72
C VAL A 78 3.20 2.82 -10.13
N SER A 79 3.08 2.40 -8.87
CA SER A 79 1.83 2.48 -8.11
C SER A 79 2.00 3.20 -6.77
N VAL A 80 0.92 3.83 -6.30
CA VAL A 80 0.89 4.56 -5.03
C VAL A 80 -0.31 4.11 -4.20
N THR A 81 -0.09 3.89 -2.90
CA THR A 81 -1.16 3.66 -1.93
C THR A 81 -1.21 4.82 -0.94
N SER A 82 -2.34 5.52 -0.86
CA SER A 82 -2.52 6.75 -0.08
C SER A 82 -3.79 6.70 0.76
N ASN A 83 -3.83 7.48 1.84
CA ASN A 83 -5.06 7.76 2.58
C ASN A 83 -5.96 8.81 1.87
N GLY A 84 -5.42 9.49 0.87
CA GLY A 84 -6.11 10.46 0.03
C GLY A 84 -6.36 11.83 0.66
N LEU A 85 -6.01 12.07 1.91
CA LEU A 85 -6.21 13.38 2.56
C LEU A 85 -5.42 14.51 1.89
N PRO A 86 -4.13 14.34 1.54
CA PRO A 86 -3.40 15.41 0.87
C PRO A 86 -3.97 15.78 -0.50
N LEU A 87 -4.67 14.85 -1.17
CA LEU A 87 -5.28 15.08 -2.49
C LEU A 87 -6.52 15.99 -2.44
N GLU A 88 -7.03 16.31 -1.24
CA GLU A 88 -8.07 17.33 -1.09
C GLU A 88 -7.52 18.76 -1.35
N LYS A 89 -6.20 18.93 -1.25
CA LYS A 89 -5.54 20.18 -1.64
C LYS A 89 -5.38 20.21 -3.15
N GLU A 90 -5.93 21.26 -3.79
CA GLU A 90 -5.90 21.41 -5.25
C GLU A 90 -4.48 21.39 -5.82
N GLU A 91 -3.52 21.96 -5.09
CA GLU A 91 -2.11 21.94 -5.50
C GLU A 91 -1.55 20.51 -5.62
N VAL A 92 -1.80 19.66 -4.61
CA VAL A 92 -1.30 18.28 -4.59
C VAL A 92 -1.98 17.46 -5.68
N LEU A 93 -3.29 17.62 -5.83
CA LEU A 93 -4.04 16.95 -6.87
C LEU A 93 -3.57 17.36 -8.27
N SER A 94 -3.35 18.65 -8.51
CA SER A 94 -2.82 19.14 -9.79
C SER A 94 -1.45 18.54 -10.11
N LYS A 95 -0.56 18.44 -9.13
CA LYS A 95 0.74 17.77 -9.30
C LYS A 95 0.58 16.28 -9.63
N LEU A 96 -0.36 15.58 -8.98
CA LEU A 96 -0.69 14.18 -9.31
C LEU A 96 -1.16 14.04 -10.76
N LEU A 97 -2.01 14.94 -11.23
CA LEU A 97 -2.56 14.90 -12.59
C LEU A 97 -1.51 15.26 -13.67
N GLN A 98 -0.46 15.94 -13.30
CA GLN A 98 0.70 16.23 -14.17
C GLN A 98 1.71 15.07 -14.17
N ASN A 99 1.87 14.37 -13.04
CA ASN A 99 2.81 13.27 -12.83
C ASN A 99 2.00 11.98 -12.54
N LYS A 100 1.35 11.44 -13.57
CA LYS A 100 0.40 10.33 -13.44
C LYS A 100 1.13 9.00 -13.18
N PRO A 101 0.96 8.35 -12.02
CA PRO A 101 1.39 6.97 -11.84
C PRO A 101 0.48 6.02 -12.64
N ASP A 102 0.93 4.79 -12.90
CA ASP A 102 0.09 3.77 -13.55
C ASP A 102 -1.13 3.41 -12.72
N LYS A 103 -0.97 3.39 -11.40
CA LYS A 103 -2.04 2.98 -10.50
C LYS A 103 -1.99 3.75 -9.17
N ILE A 104 -3.17 4.09 -8.66
CA ILE A 104 -3.34 4.62 -7.31
C ILE A 104 -4.47 3.89 -6.58
N HIS A 105 -4.22 3.48 -5.36
CA HIS A 105 -5.26 3.00 -4.46
C HIS A 105 -5.42 3.95 -3.28
N LEU A 106 -6.66 4.37 -3.03
CA LEU A 106 -7.00 5.15 -1.86
C LEU A 106 -7.58 4.22 -0.78
N THR A 107 -7.13 4.39 0.45
CA THR A 107 -7.54 3.51 1.55
C THR A 107 -8.69 4.10 2.35
N ILE A 108 -9.78 3.35 2.49
CA ILE A 108 -10.81 3.56 3.50
C ILE A 108 -10.37 2.78 4.74
N HIS A 109 -9.94 3.52 5.76
CA HIS A 109 -9.46 2.93 7.02
C HIS A 109 -10.61 2.71 8.01
N HIS A 110 -11.65 3.53 7.92
CA HIS A 110 -12.79 3.57 8.81
C HIS A 110 -14.08 3.50 7.99
N PRO A 111 -14.55 2.28 7.61
CA PRO A 111 -15.79 2.12 6.86
C PRO A 111 -17.04 2.62 7.63
N GLU A 112 -16.95 2.76 8.95
CA GLU A 112 -17.98 3.34 9.82
C GLU A 112 -18.05 4.87 9.73
N ILE A 113 -17.03 5.54 9.17
CA ILE A 113 -16.97 7.01 9.03
C ILE A 113 -17.44 7.41 7.64
N LYS A 114 -18.72 7.77 7.52
CA LYS A 114 -19.33 8.14 6.24
C LYS A 114 -18.58 9.21 5.47
N ALA A 115 -18.08 10.25 6.14
CA ALA A 115 -17.31 11.31 5.49
C ALA A 115 -16.01 10.81 4.84
N GLU A 116 -15.33 9.81 5.43
CA GLU A 116 -14.15 9.19 4.81
C GLU A 116 -14.55 8.40 3.55
N VAL A 117 -15.62 7.63 3.62
CA VAL A 117 -16.13 6.83 2.51
C VAL A 117 -16.49 7.73 1.32
N GLU A 118 -17.33 8.75 1.53
CA GLU A 118 -17.75 9.70 0.50
C GLU A 118 -16.55 10.44 -0.13
N ARG A 119 -15.60 10.86 0.69
CA ARG A 119 -14.37 11.51 0.24
C ARG A 119 -13.56 10.61 -0.68
N VAL A 120 -13.33 9.35 -0.27
CA VAL A 120 -12.56 8.39 -1.07
C VAL A 120 -13.28 8.07 -2.37
N ILE A 121 -14.58 7.81 -2.36
CA ILE A 121 -15.38 7.56 -3.57
C ILE A 121 -15.24 8.73 -4.55
N LYS A 122 -15.46 9.95 -4.08
CA LYS A 122 -15.34 11.17 -4.89
C LYS A 122 -13.95 11.30 -5.51
N MET A 123 -12.91 11.09 -4.72
CA MET A 123 -11.53 11.23 -5.18
C MET A 123 -11.15 10.13 -6.18
N VAL A 124 -11.49 8.88 -5.94
CA VAL A 124 -11.25 7.77 -6.87
C VAL A 124 -11.93 8.02 -8.22
N LYS A 125 -13.17 8.53 -8.22
CA LYS A 125 -13.88 8.90 -9.46
C LYS A 125 -13.20 10.05 -10.18
N LYS A 126 -12.75 11.09 -9.46
CA LYS A 126 -12.03 12.23 -10.04
C LYS A 126 -10.71 11.79 -10.70
N ILE A 127 -9.93 10.96 -10.03
CA ILE A 127 -8.67 10.41 -10.54
C ILE A 127 -8.90 9.49 -11.75
N ALA A 128 -9.94 8.64 -11.70
CA ALA A 128 -10.28 7.75 -12.82
C ALA A 128 -10.68 8.52 -14.08
N ALA A 129 -11.38 9.65 -13.95
CA ALA A 129 -11.76 10.51 -15.07
C ALA A 129 -10.53 11.06 -15.81
N GLU A 130 -9.40 11.18 -15.13
CA GLU A 130 -8.11 11.60 -15.67
C GLU A 130 -7.27 10.45 -16.25
N ARG A 131 -7.88 9.26 -16.43
CA ARG A 131 -7.27 8.05 -17.01
C ARG A 131 -6.14 7.43 -16.18
N ILE A 132 -6.08 7.71 -14.87
CA ILE A 132 -5.21 6.98 -13.95
C ILE A 132 -5.99 5.75 -13.44
N LYS A 133 -5.38 4.56 -13.49
CA LYS A 133 -5.99 3.37 -12.87
C LYS A 133 -6.12 3.62 -11.37
N SER A 134 -7.35 3.76 -10.89
CA SER A 134 -7.61 4.05 -9.48
C SER A 134 -8.54 3.05 -8.84
N GLY A 135 -8.33 2.76 -7.58
CA GLY A 135 -9.13 1.81 -6.83
C GLY A 135 -9.15 2.12 -5.33
N VAL A 136 -9.75 1.23 -4.58
CA VAL A 136 -9.94 1.36 -3.13
C VAL A 136 -9.31 0.18 -2.42
N ASN A 137 -8.55 0.47 -1.37
CA ASN A 137 -8.23 -0.48 -0.33
C ASN A 137 -9.26 -0.29 0.80
N LEU A 138 -10.08 -1.30 1.05
CA LEU A 138 -11.06 -1.27 2.13
C LEU A 138 -10.54 -2.08 3.31
N LEU A 139 -10.26 -1.39 4.42
CA LEU A 139 -9.74 -2.03 5.63
C LEU A 139 -10.87 -2.72 6.38
N VAL A 140 -10.67 -4.00 6.70
CA VAL A 140 -11.66 -4.86 7.36
C VAL A 140 -11.08 -5.42 8.66
N SER A 141 -11.87 -5.34 9.71
CA SER A 141 -11.62 -5.96 11.02
C SER A 141 -12.83 -6.80 11.44
N ASP A 142 -12.69 -7.60 12.46
CA ASP A 142 -13.76 -8.41 13.04
C ASP A 142 -14.95 -7.59 13.54
N PHE A 143 -14.71 -6.37 14.00
CA PHE A 143 -15.73 -5.48 14.56
C PHE A 143 -16.40 -4.54 13.55
N ASN A 144 -15.91 -4.46 12.29
CA ASN A 144 -16.50 -3.57 11.27
C ASN A 144 -16.98 -4.29 10.00
N THR A 145 -17.19 -5.60 10.06
CA THR A 145 -17.56 -6.41 8.88
C THR A 145 -18.88 -5.99 8.26
N LYS A 146 -19.85 -5.50 9.06
CA LYS A 146 -21.15 -5.00 8.57
C LYS A 146 -20.99 -3.70 7.80
N GLU A 147 -20.25 -2.75 8.36
CA GLU A 147 -19.95 -1.46 7.76
C GLU A 147 -19.13 -1.65 6.50
N ALA A 148 -18.11 -2.53 6.54
CA ALA A 148 -17.30 -2.87 5.39
C ALA A 148 -18.14 -3.47 4.25
N LYS A 149 -19.13 -4.33 4.55
CA LYS A 149 -20.08 -4.85 3.56
C LYS A 149 -20.90 -3.73 2.93
N THR A 150 -21.49 -2.85 3.75
CA THR A 150 -22.27 -1.71 3.26
C THR A 150 -21.43 -0.81 2.35
N VAL A 151 -20.19 -0.51 2.75
CA VAL A 151 -19.26 0.29 1.96
C VAL A 151 -18.86 -0.43 0.67
N TYR A 152 -18.62 -1.74 0.70
CA TYR A 152 -18.32 -2.51 -0.51
C TYR A 152 -19.47 -2.42 -1.54
N GLU A 153 -20.73 -2.54 -1.09
CA GLU A 153 -21.91 -2.38 -1.93
C GLU A 153 -22.06 -0.94 -2.45
N GLU A 154 -21.76 0.06 -1.60
CA GLU A 154 -21.75 1.48 -1.99
C GLU A 154 -20.67 1.79 -3.04
N LEU A 155 -19.47 1.21 -2.92
CA LEU A 155 -18.42 1.32 -3.93
C LEU A 155 -18.88 0.78 -5.28
N LEU A 156 -19.50 -0.40 -5.29
CA LEU A 156 -20.04 -1.02 -6.52
C LEU A 156 -21.14 -0.15 -7.15
N SER A 157 -22.06 0.37 -6.35
CA SER A 157 -23.15 1.24 -6.82
C SER A 157 -22.65 2.58 -7.40
N ASN A 158 -21.47 3.03 -6.96
CA ASN A 158 -20.77 4.20 -7.49
C ASN A 158 -19.90 3.90 -8.71
N GLY A 159 -19.95 2.67 -9.28
CA GLY A 159 -19.22 2.28 -10.48
C GLY A 159 -17.75 1.93 -10.24
N ILE A 160 -17.35 1.72 -8.98
CA ILE A 160 -16.03 1.17 -8.65
C ILE A 160 -16.17 -0.35 -8.64
N THR A 161 -15.68 -0.99 -9.68
CA THR A 161 -15.85 -2.44 -9.92
C THR A 161 -15.02 -3.29 -8.94
N SER A 162 -15.41 -4.54 -8.73
CA SER A 162 -14.79 -5.44 -7.75
C SER A 162 -13.29 -5.68 -7.99
N ASP A 163 -12.84 -5.60 -9.24
CA ASP A 163 -11.42 -5.67 -9.62
C ASP A 163 -10.61 -4.43 -9.22
N ARG A 164 -11.29 -3.37 -8.79
CA ARG A 164 -10.70 -2.12 -8.28
C ARG A 164 -10.81 -1.98 -6.76
N ILE A 165 -11.39 -2.97 -6.08
CA ILE A 165 -11.57 -2.98 -4.62
C ILE A 165 -10.74 -4.12 -4.03
N ILE A 166 -9.83 -3.79 -3.11
CA ILE A 166 -9.04 -4.78 -2.37
C ILE A 166 -9.50 -4.75 -0.91
N LEU A 167 -10.00 -5.88 -0.43
CA LEU A 167 -10.33 -6.07 0.97
C LEU A 167 -9.04 -6.38 1.74
N ILE A 168 -8.66 -5.51 2.68
CA ILE A 168 -7.41 -5.64 3.44
C ILE A 168 -7.74 -5.93 4.91
N PRO A 169 -7.23 -7.01 5.50
CA PRO A 169 -7.40 -7.25 6.93
C PRO A 169 -6.64 -6.21 7.76
N ARG A 170 -7.29 -5.66 8.78
CA ARG A 170 -6.59 -4.88 9.81
C ARG A 170 -5.60 -5.81 10.53
N ARG A 171 -4.34 -5.39 10.54
CA ARG A 171 -3.27 -6.20 11.14
C ARG A 171 -3.15 -5.96 12.64
N PHE A 172 -2.52 -6.91 13.33
CA PHE A 172 -2.25 -6.87 14.76
C PHE A 172 -3.52 -6.80 15.64
N THR A 173 -4.62 -7.32 15.12
CA THR A 173 -5.91 -7.51 15.81
C THR A 173 -6.49 -8.86 15.43
N CYS A 174 -7.68 -9.22 15.93
CA CYS A 174 -8.42 -10.36 15.41
C CYS A 174 -8.74 -10.11 13.95
N GLU A 175 -8.13 -10.90 13.07
CA GLU A 175 -8.33 -10.77 11.62
C GLU A 175 -9.60 -11.49 11.20
N PRO A 176 -10.41 -10.88 10.33
CA PRO A 176 -11.57 -11.57 9.76
C PRO A 176 -11.15 -12.82 8.99
N THR A 177 -11.96 -13.85 9.06
CA THR A 177 -11.76 -15.10 8.34
C THR A 177 -12.01 -14.94 6.83
N PRO A 178 -11.48 -15.80 5.97
CA PRO A 178 -11.80 -15.80 4.54
C PRO A 178 -13.30 -15.88 4.25
N LYS A 179 -14.08 -16.55 5.12
CA LYS A 179 -15.54 -16.64 5.00
C LYS A 179 -16.22 -15.28 5.23
N GLU A 180 -15.74 -14.50 6.19
CA GLU A 180 -16.27 -13.14 6.45
C GLU A 180 -15.94 -12.19 5.30
N PHE A 181 -14.72 -12.25 4.75
CA PHE A 181 -14.38 -11.51 3.54
C PHE A 181 -15.27 -11.90 2.36
N SER A 182 -15.52 -13.20 2.16
CA SER A 182 -16.45 -13.65 1.12
C SER A 182 -17.87 -13.13 1.34
N ALA A 183 -18.34 -13.06 2.59
CA ALA A 183 -19.65 -12.50 2.92
C ALA A 183 -19.74 -11.00 2.64
N ILE A 184 -18.66 -10.23 2.86
CA ILE A 184 -18.58 -8.81 2.48
C ILE A 184 -18.74 -8.66 0.97
N ALA A 185 -18.08 -9.50 0.18
CA ALA A 185 -18.18 -9.50 -1.27
C ALA A 185 -19.49 -10.12 -1.82
N GLY A 186 -20.44 -10.47 -0.95
CA GLY A 186 -21.72 -11.08 -1.35
C GLY A 186 -21.57 -12.48 -1.96
N GLY A 187 -20.54 -13.23 -1.56
CA GLY A 187 -20.22 -14.56 -2.09
C GLY A 187 -19.64 -14.56 -3.51
N LYS A 188 -19.36 -13.39 -4.08
CA LYS A 188 -18.73 -13.24 -5.40
C LYS A 188 -17.19 -13.22 -5.28
N PRO A 189 -16.45 -13.48 -6.36
CA PRO A 189 -14.99 -13.32 -6.36
C PRO A 189 -14.58 -11.90 -5.92
N PHE A 190 -13.55 -11.82 -5.09
CA PHE A 190 -13.03 -10.57 -4.54
C PHE A 190 -11.51 -10.56 -4.54
N GLN A 191 -10.93 -9.37 -4.43
CA GLN A 191 -9.50 -9.19 -4.26
C GLN A 191 -9.14 -9.00 -2.79
N SER A 192 -8.09 -9.67 -2.36
CA SER A 192 -7.52 -9.59 -1.01
C SER A 192 -6.03 -9.98 -1.07
N PRO A 193 -5.20 -9.59 -0.10
CA PRO A 193 -3.86 -10.10 0.02
C PRO A 193 -3.84 -11.65 0.10
N SER A 194 -2.91 -12.27 -0.61
CA SER A 194 -2.77 -13.75 -0.65
C SER A 194 -2.60 -14.39 0.73
N CYS A 195 -2.05 -13.64 1.69
CA CYS A 195 -1.88 -14.09 3.07
C CYS A 195 -3.20 -14.29 3.84
N LEU A 196 -4.35 -13.84 3.31
CA LEU A 196 -5.66 -14.11 3.91
C LEU A 196 -5.95 -15.62 4.02
N THR A 197 -5.48 -16.41 3.06
CA THR A 197 -5.69 -17.85 3.02
C THR A 197 -4.51 -18.66 3.55
N GLY A 198 -3.39 -18.03 3.84
CA GLY A 198 -2.21 -18.65 4.41
C GLY A 198 -0.97 -17.78 4.26
N CYS A 199 -0.24 -17.62 5.35
CA CYS A 199 1.00 -16.86 5.34
C CYS A 199 2.12 -17.70 4.74
N LYS A 200 2.61 -17.28 3.57
CA LYS A 200 3.75 -17.89 2.90
C LYS A 200 4.69 -16.80 2.41
N GLN A 201 5.99 -17.11 2.41
CA GLN A 201 6.97 -16.22 1.78
C GLN A 201 6.59 -16.05 0.31
N PRO A 202 6.37 -14.81 -0.16
CA PRO A 202 6.10 -14.58 -1.57
C PRO A 202 7.36 -14.81 -2.41
N ALA A 203 7.17 -15.32 -3.62
CA ALA A 203 8.27 -15.53 -4.58
C ALA A 203 8.52 -14.29 -5.45
N GLU A 204 7.51 -13.43 -5.58
CA GLU A 204 7.48 -12.34 -6.57
C GLU A 204 7.49 -10.95 -5.94
N PHE A 205 7.51 -10.86 -4.62
CA PHE A 205 7.35 -9.59 -3.90
C PHE A 205 8.32 -9.45 -2.74
N CYS A 206 8.85 -8.25 -2.55
CA CYS A 206 9.52 -7.85 -1.31
C CYS A 206 9.14 -6.42 -0.91
N SER A 207 9.52 -6.03 0.30
CA SER A 207 9.30 -4.68 0.81
C SER A 207 10.57 -4.10 1.41
N VAL A 208 10.71 -2.78 1.28
CA VAL A 208 11.73 -1.98 1.97
C VAL A 208 11.01 -0.94 2.81
N SER A 209 11.30 -0.92 4.11
CA SER A 209 10.69 0.03 5.03
C SER A 209 11.39 1.39 4.98
N TRP A 210 10.75 2.39 5.56
CA TRP A 210 11.23 3.78 5.62
C TRP A 210 12.61 3.93 6.27
N ASP A 211 13.00 2.99 7.15
CA ASP A 211 14.29 2.92 7.83
C ASP A 211 15.31 2.02 7.10
N LYS A 212 15.11 1.83 5.79
CA LYS A 212 15.99 1.08 4.88
C LYS A 212 16.22 -0.38 5.32
N LYS A 213 15.17 -1.05 5.78
CA LYS A 213 15.20 -2.49 6.10
C LYS A 213 14.31 -3.28 5.16
N VAL A 214 14.73 -4.46 4.78
CA VAL A 214 14.03 -5.32 3.81
C VAL A 214 13.34 -6.50 4.48
N ASN A 215 12.24 -6.94 3.86
CA ASN A 215 11.56 -8.19 4.20
C ASN A 215 10.78 -8.70 2.98
N TRP A 216 10.38 -9.96 3.00
CA TRP A 216 9.46 -10.56 2.01
C TRP A 216 8.00 -10.11 2.19
N CYS A 217 7.69 -9.34 3.23
CA CYS A 217 6.36 -8.80 3.48
C CYS A 217 6.46 -7.53 4.31
N SER A 218 5.70 -6.50 3.99
CA SER A 218 5.70 -5.21 4.71
C SER A 218 5.29 -5.35 6.18
N TYR A 219 4.47 -6.36 6.49
CA TYR A 219 3.92 -6.59 7.83
C TYR A 219 4.75 -7.54 8.69
N ALA A 220 5.68 -8.28 8.10
CA ALA A 220 6.46 -9.28 8.84
C ALA A 220 7.53 -8.63 9.73
N SER A 221 7.79 -9.27 10.87
CA SER A 221 8.92 -8.95 11.74
C SER A 221 10.25 -9.46 11.18
N GLY A 222 11.37 -9.14 11.82
CA GLY A 222 12.67 -9.66 11.44
C GLY A 222 13.27 -9.03 10.18
N LYS A 223 12.90 -7.78 9.88
CA LYS A 223 13.48 -7.00 8.77
C LYS A 223 15.00 -6.92 8.88
N GLN A 224 15.70 -7.02 7.76
CA GLN A 224 17.15 -6.94 7.67
C GLN A 224 17.61 -5.61 7.09
N PRO A 225 18.67 -4.98 7.61
CA PRO A 225 19.15 -3.71 7.09
C PRO A 225 19.68 -3.85 5.65
N LEU A 226 19.31 -2.91 4.80
CA LEU A 226 19.81 -2.76 3.44
C LEU A 226 21.12 -1.96 3.50
N GLN A 227 22.26 -2.64 3.33
CA GLN A 227 23.58 -2.02 3.46
C GLN A 227 23.99 -1.25 2.20
N GLU A 228 23.60 -1.75 1.03
CA GLU A 228 23.90 -1.14 -0.26
C GLU A 228 22.61 -0.97 -1.05
N LEU A 229 22.42 0.19 -1.65
CA LEU A 229 21.28 0.51 -2.50
C LEU A 229 21.48 -0.03 -3.92
N THR A 230 21.54 -1.36 -4.02
CA THR A 230 21.72 -2.12 -5.26
C THR A 230 20.88 -3.39 -5.22
N TYR A 231 20.62 -3.99 -6.38
CA TYR A 231 19.97 -5.30 -6.46
C TYR A 231 20.74 -6.37 -5.66
N LYS A 232 22.07 -6.36 -5.76
CA LYS A 232 22.92 -7.27 -4.99
C LYS A 232 22.71 -7.10 -3.48
N GLY A 233 22.77 -5.85 -3.00
CA GLY A 233 22.53 -5.53 -1.59
C GLY A 233 21.14 -5.93 -1.11
N LEU A 234 20.11 -5.72 -1.95
CA LEU A 234 18.74 -6.18 -1.68
C LEU A 234 18.68 -7.70 -1.49
N MET A 235 19.25 -8.46 -2.42
CA MET A 235 19.24 -9.92 -2.37
C MET A 235 20.04 -10.48 -1.19
N GLU A 236 21.19 -9.88 -0.88
CA GLU A 236 22.01 -10.25 0.29
C GLU A 236 21.27 -10.03 1.60
N ALA A 237 20.52 -8.93 1.71
CA ALA A 237 19.69 -8.63 2.87
C ALA A 237 18.48 -9.57 2.96
N LEU A 238 17.78 -9.79 1.86
CA LEU A 238 16.61 -10.72 1.80
C LEU A 238 17.00 -12.16 2.15
N ASN A 239 18.17 -12.63 1.75
CA ASN A 239 18.67 -13.97 2.08
C ASN A 239 18.93 -14.17 3.58
N LYS A 240 19.09 -13.09 4.34
CA LYS A 240 19.24 -13.12 5.81
C LYS A 240 17.90 -13.06 6.54
N VAL A 241 16.80 -12.75 5.84
CA VAL A 241 15.46 -12.66 6.43
C VAL A 241 15.00 -14.06 6.82
N GLN A 242 14.72 -14.26 8.09
CA GLN A 242 13.93 -15.39 8.55
C GLN A 242 12.45 -15.01 8.44
N PHE A 243 11.79 -15.52 7.40
CA PHE A 243 10.40 -15.17 7.13
C PHE A 243 9.49 -15.70 8.25
N GLY A 244 8.80 -14.79 8.93
CA GLY A 244 7.78 -15.08 9.94
C GLY A 244 6.44 -14.48 9.55
N CYS A 245 5.34 -15.12 9.96
CA CYS A 245 4.02 -14.54 9.79
C CYS A 245 3.84 -13.30 10.63
N CYS A 246 3.05 -12.33 10.12
CA CYS A 246 2.67 -11.13 10.87
C CYS A 246 1.56 -11.39 11.91
N ASN A 247 0.96 -12.58 11.91
CA ASN A 247 -0.04 -12.95 12.88
C ASN A 247 0.66 -13.10 14.24
N PHE A 248 0.40 -12.17 15.14
CA PHE A 248 0.67 -12.40 16.54
C PHE A 248 -0.23 -13.56 16.95
N SER A 249 0.44 -14.68 17.18
CA SER A 249 -0.13 -15.86 17.79
C SER A 249 -1.27 -15.52 18.74
N THR A 250 -2.43 -16.09 18.48
CA THR A 250 -3.20 -16.75 19.52
C THR A 250 -2.31 -17.13 20.71
N THR A 251 -2.21 -16.28 21.69
CA THR A 251 -1.90 -16.75 23.03
C THR A 251 -3.08 -17.61 23.44
N SER A 252 -2.83 -18.92 23.46
CA SER A 252 -3.61 -19.94 24.10
C SER A 252 -4.10 -19.53 25.48
#